data_3812071d6823ad14f2535bb5e86bb09e
#
_entry.id   3812071d6823ad14f2535bb5e86bb09e
#
_cell.length_a   1.000
_cell.length_b   1.000
_cell.length_c   1.000
_cell.angle_alpha   90.00
_cell.angle_beta   90.00
_cell.angle_gamma   90.00
#
_symmetry.space_group_name_H-M   'P 1'
#
loop_
_entity.id
_entity.type
_entity.pdbx_description
1 polymer ?
#
loop_
_entity_poly.entity_id
_entity_poly.type
_entity_poly.pdbx_seq_one_letter_code
_entity_poly.pdbx_strand_id
1 'polypeptide(L)'
;MGGWSVHLILNEKFREVTGREYPGSRDIDLGFHLDPKWKPKEFRNSALHKAIKELQALGFKPQSFRFVKRYHLWEERELTPREERKLPQYDTFNLYVDVLVDTEDPRRFKVARFHVLEEPLLARVLAGTDRVEAELDGARFTMPSPRLLMEMKVKSFPDRTQDDKRVKDLMDLCALVLYSGTTPPPLSKTAAGKRLLRRYEEAAKETKDEEWAGIAATLGVTAPAARRAALSVI
;
A
#
# COMPACT_ATOMS: atom_id res chain seq x y z
N MET A 1 1.81 3.71 -2.65
CA MET A 1 1.47 2.46 -3.37
C MET A 1 0.32 1.73 -2.72
N GLY A 2 0.26 1.39 -1.50
CA GLY A 2 -0.78 0.63 -0.81
C GLY A 2 -2.24 1.03 -1.07
N GLY A 3 -2.99 1.21 0.00
CA GLY A 3 -4.43 1.51 -0.10
C GLY A 3 -4.78 2.82 -0.82
N TRP A 4 -3.90 3.83 -0.79
CA TRP A 4 -4.13 5.08 -1.55
C TRP A 4 -4.08 4.89 -3.06
N SER A 5 -3.18 4.04 -3.58
CA SER A 5 -3.19 3.75 -5.03
C SER A 5 -4.47 3.06 -5.46
N VAL A 6 -5.00 2.14 -4.63
CA VAL A 6 -6.29 1.49 -4.89
C VAL A 6 -7.42 2.52 -4.87
N HIS A 7 -7.47 3.39 -3.85
CA HIS A 7 -8.45 4.48 -3.77
C HIS A 7 -8.44 5.35 -5.03
N LEU A 8 -7.28 5.88 -5.39
CA LEU A 8 -7.16 6.82 -6.53
C LEU A 8 -7.52 6.18 -7.88
N ILE A 9 -7.26 4.89 -8.04
CA ILE A 9 -7.61 4.16 -9.26
C ILE A 9 -9.10 3.85 -9.33
N LEU A 10 -9.74 3.54 -8.21
CA LEU A 10 -11.08 2.97 -8.20
C LEU A 10 -12.18 3.97 -7.81
N ASN A 11 -11.84 5.06 -7.10
CA ASN A 11 -12.83 5.88 -6.41
C ASN A 11 -13.95 6.40 -7.30
N GLU A 12 -13.62 6.85 -8.52
CA GLU A 12 -14.62 7.33 -9.47
C GLU A 12 -15.62 6.22 -9.81
N LYS A 13 -15.12 5.08 -10.30
CA LYS A 13 -15.96 3.94 -10.69
C LYS A 13 -16.71 3.33 -9.52
N PHE A 14 -16.06 3.26 -8.36
CA PHE A 14 -16.69 2.77 -7.14
C PHE A 14 -17.85 3.67 -6.71
N ARG A 15 -17.66 4.99 -6.77
CA ARG A 15 -18.71 5.98 -6.45
C ARG A 15 -19.87 5.93 -7.44
N GLU A 16 -19.61 5.75 -8.73
CA GLU A 16 -20.66 5.56 -9.74
C GLU A 16 -21.58 4.37 -9.42
N VAL A 17 -20.99 3.25 -8.96
CA VAL A 17 -21.72 2.00 -8.73
C VAL A 17 -22.37 1.96 -7.34
N THR A 18 -21.70 2.48 -6.31
CA THR A 18 -22.14 2.31 -4.90
C THR A 18 -22.71 3.58 -4.28
N GLY A 19 -22.55 4.74 -4.91
CA GLY A 19 -22.90 6.05 -4.34
C GLY A 19 -21.98 6.51 -3.21
N ARG A 20 -20.87 5.80 -2.91
CA ARG A 20 -19.96 6.07 -1.80
C ARG A 20 -18.53 6.14 -2.30
N GLU A 21 -17.66 6.81 -1.54
CA GLU A 21 -16.23 6.79 -1.83
C GLU A 21 -15.58 5.47 -1.38
N TYR A 22 -14.58 5.02 -2.15
CA TYR A 22 -13.77 3.87 -1.76
C TYR A 22 -12.91 4.23 -0.54
N PRO A 23 -12.83 3.38 0.50
CA PRO A 23 -12.02 3.67 1.68
C PRO A 23 -10.55 3.88 1.35
N GLY A 24 -9.99 5.01 1.77
CA GLY A 24 -8.55 5.28 1.69
C GLY A 24 -7.73 4.44 2.68
N SER A 25 -6.53 4.91 2.97
CA SER A 25 -5.61 4.29 3.92
C SER A 25 -5.03 5.34 4.87
N ARG A 26 -4.61 4.92 6.06
CA ARG A 26 -3.82 5.75 6.98
C ARG A 26 -2.34 5.75 6.60
N ASP A 27 -1.92 4.78 5.80
CA ASP A 27 -0.54 4.60 5.40
C ASP A 27 -0.37 5.10 3.95
N ILE A 28 0.60 5.99 3.74
CA ILE A 28 1.04 6.45 2.42
C ILE A 28 2.32 5.69 2.09
N ASP A 29 2.32 4.95 0.99
CA ASP A 29 3.51 4.22 0.55
C ASP A 29 4.21 4.98 -0.58
N LEU A 30 5.45 5.36 -0.35
CA LEU A 30 6.31 6.03 -1.33
C LEU A 30 7.38 5.06 -1.86
N GLY A 31 7.38 4.83 -3.16
CA GLY A 31 8.32 3.92 -3.82
C GLY A 31 9.49 4.64 -4.49
N PHE A 32 10.72 4.13 -4.30
CA PHE A 32 11.94 4.68 -4.85
C PHE A 32 12.84 3.62 -5.46
N HIS A 33 13.63 4.04 -6.44
CA HIS A 33 14.78 3.26 -6.89
C HIS A 33 15.94 3.41 -5.90
N LEU A 34 16.58 2.29 -5.58
CA LEU A 34 17.79 2.26 -4.76
C LEU A 34 18.84 1.31 -5.37
N ASP A 35 19.81 1.87 -6.11
CA ASP A 35 20.87 1.07 -6.68
C ASP A 35 21.86 0.59 -5.58
N PRO A 36 22.16 -0.69 -5.54
CA PRO A 36 23.16 -1.30 -4.67
C PRO A 36 24.55 -0.71 -4.76
N LYS A 37 24.91 -0.23 -5.84
CA LYS A 37 26.26 0.22 -6.14
C LYS A 37 26.49 1.70 -5.83
N TRP A 38 25.45 2.45 -5.48
CA TRP A 38 25.62 3.87 -5.18
C TRP A 38 26.61 4.12 -4.06
N LYS A 39 27.52 5.03 -4.35
CA LYS A 39 28.38 5.64 -3.33
C LYS A 39 27.60 6.64 -2.49
N PRO A 40 28.09 7.05 -1.31
CA PRO A 40 27.40 8.01 -0.45
C PRO A 40 27.03 9.34 -1.11
N LYS A 41 27.78 9.81 -2.11
CA LYS A 41 27.49 11.02 -2.86
C LYS A 41 26.30 10.83 -3.80
N GLU A 42 26.25 9.68 -4.49
CA GLU A 42 25.14 9.33 -5.40
C GLU A 42 23.84 9.14 -4.61
N PHE A 43 23.91 8.45 -3.48
CA PHE A 43 22.78 8.33 -2.57
C PHE A 43 22.24 9.69 -2.13
N ARG A 44 23.11 10.63 -1.72
CA ARG A 44 22.68 11.98 -1.30
C ARG A 44 21.98 12.77 -2.40
N ASN A 45 22.24 12.47 -3.67
CA ASN A 45 21.60 13.10 -4.81
C ASN A 45 20.33 12.38 -5.28
N SER A 46 20.02 11.20 -4.72
CA SER A 46 18.88 10.39 -5.12
C SER A 46 17.54 11.00 -4.70
N ALA A 47 16.46 10.61 -5.40
CA ALA A 47 15.10 10.97 -5.04
C ALA A 47 14.72 10.45 -3.64
N LEU A 48 15.17 9.25 -3.27
CA LEU A 48 14.96 8.68 -1.94
C LEU A 48 15.51 9.59 -0.83
N HIS A 49 16.78 10.04 -0.97
CA HIS A 49 17.38 10.89 0.06
C HIS A 49 16.69 12.26 0.16
N LYS A 50 16.33 12.85 -0.99
CA LYS A 50 15.56 14.11 -1.04
C LYS A 50 14.21 13.95 -0.35
N ALA A 51 13.46 12.89 -0.65
CA ALA A 51 12.17 12.63 -0.02
C ALA A 51 12.27 12.45 1.50
N ILE A 52 13.30 11.72 1.98
CA ILE A 52 13.57 11.60 3.42
C ILE A 52 13.78 12.98 4.06
N LYS A 53 14.54 13.86 3.41
CA LYS A 53 14.78 15.22 3.90
C LYS A 53 13.51 16.06 3.92
N GLU A 54 12.71 16.01 2.87
CA GLU A 54 11.42 16.71 2.80
C GLU A 54 10.44 16.23 3.87
N LEU A 55 10.32 14.91 4.07
CA LEU A 55 9.49 14.36 5.14
C LEU A 55 9.92 14.89 6.51
N GLN A 56 11.23 14.95 6.78
CA GLN A 56 11.75 15.51 8.02
C GLN A 56 11.46 17.02 8.14
N ALA A 57 11.60 17.78 7.04
CA ALA A 57 11.29 19.21 7.00
C ALA A 57 9.78 19.48 7.22
N LEU A 58 8.91 18.57 6.75
CA LEU A 58 7.47 18.60 6.99
C LEU A 58 7.07 18.16 8.41
N GLY A 59 8.03 17.87 9.30
CA GLY A 59 7.79 17.49 10.69
C GLY A 59 7.51 16.00 10.92
N PHE A 60 7.63 15.15 9.90
CA PHE A 60 7.55 13.71 10.07
C PHE A 60 8.78 13.19 10.86
N LYS A 61 8.53 12.30 11.80
CA LYS A 61 9.57 11.68 12.64
C LYS A 61 9.83 10.24 12.18
N PRO A 62 11.09 9.83 12.00
CA PRO A 62 11.41 8.45 11.66
C PRO A 62 11.09 7.52 12.84
N GLN A 63 10.37 6.42 12.53
CA GLN A 63 10.03 5.37 13.49
C GLN A 63 10.21 4.01 12.82
N SER A 64 11.31 3.33 13.09
CA SER A 64 11.67 2.05 12.46
C SER A 64 11.73 2.17 10.93
N PHE A 65 10.78 1.60 10.20
CA PHE A 65 10.70 1.57 8.74
C PHE A 65 9.72 2.59 8.14
N ARG A 66 9.19 3.50 8.94
CA ARG A 66 8.20 4.50 8.52
C ARG A 66 8.47 5.87 9.12
N PHE A 67 7.88 6.86 8.50
CA PHE A 67 7.75 8.19 9.07
C PHE A 67 6.36 8.36 9.66
N VAL A 68 6.27 9.07 10.79
CA VAL A 68 5.00 9.34 11.46
C VAL A 68 4.85 10.82 11.74
N LYS A 69 3.65 11.32 11.51
CA LYS A 69 3.21 12.63 11.94
C LYS A 69 1.89 12.48 12.68
N ARG A 70 1.78 13.15 13.83
CA ARG A 70 0.64 12.97 14.74
C ARG A 70 -0.25 14.19 14.74
N TYR A 71 -1.54 13.94 14.70
CA TYR A 71 -2.58 14.96 14.70
C TYR A 71 -3.54 14.74 15.88
N HIS A 72 -4.15 15.84 16.35
CA HIS A 72 -5.29 15.77 17.25
C HIS A 72 -6.49 15.24 16.46
N LEU A 73 -7.10 14.15 16.95
CA LEU A 73 -8.15 13.46 16.18
C LEU A 73 -9.37 14.35 15.89
N TRP A 74 -9.75 15.17 16.86
CA TRP A 74 -10.96 16.00 16.78
C TRP A 74 -10.73 17.41 16.25
N GLU A 75 -9.52 17.94 16.41
CA GLU A 75 -9.16 19.30 16.00
C GLU A 75 -8.45 19.32 14.64
N GLU A 76 -8.12 18.16 14.09
CA GLU A 76 -7.46 17.97 12.77
C GLU A 76 -6.16 18.78 12.59
N ARG A 77 -5.50 19.16 13.68
CA ARG A 77 -4.24 19.89 13.70
C ARG A 77 -3.09 19.04 14.18
N GLU A 78 -1.88 19.45 13.85
CA GLU A 78 -0.67 18.80 14.36
C GLU A 78 -0.59 18.92 15.88
N LEU A 79 -0.08 17.84 16.51
CA LEU A 79 0.20 17.86 17.94
C LEU A 79 1.48 18.65 18.22
N THR A 80 1.45 19.46 19.26
CA THR A 80 2.67 20.03 19.84
C THR A 80 3.50 18.94 20.53
N PRO A 81 4.83 19.11 20.72
CA PRO A 81 5.66 18.14 21.44
C PRO A 81 5.20 17.85 22.88
N ARG A 82 4.45 18.77 23.50
CA ARG A 82 3.86 18.58 24.84
C ARG A 82 2.62 17.67 24.78
N GLU A 83 1.77 17.86 23.77
CA GLU A 83 0.58 17.05 23.54
C GLU A 83 0.95 15.63 23.12
N GLU A 84 1.94 15.45 22.26
CA GLU A 84 2.43 14.10 21.86
C GLU A 84 2.84 13.22 23.06
N ARG A 85 3.25 13.83 24.18
CA ARG A 85 3.64 13.12 25.40
C ARG A 85 2.52 12.89 26.39
N LYS A 86 1.42 13.63 26.25
CA LYS A 86 0.35 13.65 27.25
C LYS A 86 -0.97 13.11 26.75
N LEU A 87 -1.27 13.28 25.45
CA LEU A 87 -2.54 12.84 24.90
C LEU A 87 -2.58 11.31 24.78
N PRO A 88 -3.69 10.69 25.18
CA PRO A 88 -3.89 9.26 25.01
C PRO A 88 -4.05 8.92 23.51
N GLN A 89 -3.72 7.68 23.17
CA GLN A 89 -3.69 7.23 21.79
C GLN A 89 -5.03 7.35 21.06
N TYR A 90 -6.14 7.24 21.77
CA TYR A 90 -7.49 7.36 21.21
C TYR A 90 -7.89 8.79 20.82
N ASP A 91 -7.18 9.82 21.32
CA ASP A 91 -7.35 11.23 20.92
C ASP A 91 -6.39 11.64 19.79
N THR A 92 -5.59 10.70 19.29
CA THR A 92 -4.57 10.98 18.29
C THR A 92 -4.81 10.24 16.98
N PHE A 93 -4.60 10.94 15.86
CA PHE A 93 -4.51 10.35 14.53
C PHE A 93 -3.04 10.30 14.08
N ASN A 94 -2.57 9.12 13.73
CA ASN A 94 -1.22 8.94 13.20
C ASN A 94 -1.28 8.80 11.67
N LEU A 95 -0.67 9.75 10.96
CA LEU A 95 -0.40 9.64 9.53
C LEU A 95 0.97 8.97 9.35
N TYR A 96 0.99 7.86 8.65
CA TYR A 96 2.19 7.10 8.37
C TYR A 96 2.62 7.26 6.92
N VAL A 97 3.94 7.37 6.72
CA VAL A 97 4.56 7.30 5.39
C VAL A 97 5.58 6.17 5.41
N ASP A 98 5.29 5.12 4.65
CA ASP A 98 6.18 3.98 4.46
C ASP A 98 7.07 4.23 3.23
N VAL A 99 8.37 4.00 3.39
CA VAL A 99 9.36 4.19 2.33
C VAL A 99 9.77 2.82 1.80
N LEU A 100 9.45 2.59 0.52
CA LEU A 100 9.70 1.33 -0.16
C LEU A 100 10.79 1.50 -1.23
N VAL A 101 11.55 0.42 -1.46
CA VAL A 101 12.59 0.39 -2.50
C VAL A 101 12.50 -0.88 -3.34
N ASP A 102 12.97 -0.79 -4.57
CA ASP A 102 12.91 -1.83 -5.59
C ASP A 102 14.03 -2.89 -5.50
N THR A 103 14.76 -2.92 -4.39
CA THR A 103 15.93 -3.81 -4.21
C THR A 103 15.79 -4.72 -3.00
N GLU A 104 16.44 -5.87 -3.02
CA GLU A 104 16.49 -6.87 -1.94
C GLU A 104 17.82 -6.87 -1.16
N ASP A 105 18.64 -5.84 -1.25
CA ASP A 105 19.94 -5.81 -0.57
C ASP A 105 19.91 -5.09 0.78
N PRO A 106 19.89 -5.80 1.92
CA PRO A 106 19.80 -5.23 3.26
C PRO A 106 20.98 -4.33 3.67
N ARG A 107 22.13 -4.39 2.95
CA ARG A 107 23.29 -3.53 3.26
C ARG A 107 23.02 -2.04 3.06
N ARG A 108 21.94 -1.69 2.41
CA ARG A 108 21.53 -0.35 2.05
C ARG A 108 20.89 0.44 3.18
N PHE A 109 20.32 -0.21 4.15
CA PHE A 109 19.83 0.43 5.37
C PHE A 109 20.89 1.29 6.05
N LYS A 110 22.16 0.88 5.96
CA LYS A 110 23.29 1.65 6.52
C LYS A 110 23.52 2.99 5.83
N VAL A 111 23.27 3.08 4.53
CA VAL A 111 23.47 4.31 3.77
C VAL A 111 22.37 5.32 4.04
N ALA A 112 21.14 4.87 4.12
CA ALA A 112 19.98 5.70 4.41
C ALA A 112 19.89 6.15 5.88
N ARG A 113 20.57 5.46 6.81
CA ARG A 113 20.38 5.60 8.27
C ARG A 113 18.93 5.50 8.73
N PHE A 114 18.12 4.80 7.92
CA PHE A 114 16.70 4.59 8.08
C PHE A 114 16.35 3.25 7.44
N HIS A 115 15.50 2.46 8.09
CA HIS A 115 15.05 1.19 7.53
C HIS A 115 13.99 1.46 6.45
N VAL A 116 14.24 0.98 5.25
CA VAL A 116 13.27 1.02 4.14
C VAL A 116 12.66 -0.36 3.94
N LEU A 117 11.43 -0.39 3.42
CA LEU A 117 10.77 -1.65 3.08
C LEU A 117 11.17 -2.08 1.66
N GLU A 118 11.46 -3.36 1.52
CA GLU A 118 11.80 -3.94 0.21
C GLU A 118 10.54 -4.37 -0.52
N GLU A 119 10.36 -3.87 -1.75
CA GLU A 119 9.30 -4.29 -2.65
C GLU A 119 9.84 -4.39 -4.08
N PRO A 120 10.41 -5.56 -4.45
CA PRO A 120 11.06 -5.75 -5.75
C PRO A 120 10.14 -5.52 -6.95
N LEU A 121 8.83 -5.69 -6.81
CA LEU A 121 7.86 -5.42 -7.88
C LEU A 121 7.81 -3.94 -8.28
N LEU A 122 8.32 -3.04 -7.44
CA LEU A 122 8.52 -1.64 -7.78
C LEU A 122 9.41 -1.41 -8.98
N ALA A 123 10.37 -2.29 -9.23
CA ALA A 123 11.23 -2.19 -10.40
C ALA A 123 10.41 -2.11 -11.71
N ARG A 124 9.25 -2.78 -11.78
CA ARG A 124 8.36 -2.75 -12.94
C ARG A 124 7.66 -1.39 -13.10
N VAL A 125 7.31 -0.73 -11.99
CA VAL A 125 6.74 0.63 -11.99
C VAL A 125 7.80 1.62 -12.49
N LEU A 126 8.99 1.55 -11.91
CA LEU A 126 10.09 2.46 -12.20
C LEU A 126 10.66 2.28 -13.61
N ALA A 127 10.66 1.05 -14.14
CA ALA A 127 10.98 0.76 -15.54
C ALA A 127 9.89 1.18 -16.54
N GLY A 128 8.72 1.59 -16.08
CA GLY A 128 7.63 2.06 -16.95
C GLY A 128 6.76 0.98 -17.57
N THR A 129 6.92 -0.30 -17.17
CA THR A 129 6.20 -1.43 -17.77
C THR A 129 4.82 -1.70 -17.16
N ASP A 130 4.64 -1.37 -15.87
CA ASP A 130 3.41 -1.67 -15.11
C ASP A 130 3.00 -0.48 -14.22
N ARG A 131 2.76 0.65 -14.85
CA ARG A 131 2.41 1.89 -14.15
C ARG A 131 1.22 2.60 -14.78
N VAL A 132 0.60 3.45 -13.98
CA VAL A 132 -0.38 4.46 -14.41
C VAL A 132 0.02 5.81 -13.82
N GLU A 133 -0.28 6.88 -14.56
CA GLU A 133 -0.12 8.25 -14.07
C GLU A 133 -1.42 8.69 -13.41
N ALA A 134 -1.31 9.45 -12.32
CA ALA A 134 -2.42 10.07 -11.64
C ALA A 134 -2.12 11.54 -11.34
N GLU A 135 -3.17 12.29 -11.13
CA GLU A 135 -3.08 13.70 -10.71
C GLU A 135 -4.01 13.90 -9.50
N LEU A 136 -3.50 14.57 -8.49
CA LEU A 136 -4.28 14.98 -7.32
C LEU A 136 -3.84 16.40 -6.94
N ASP A 137 -4.79 17.33 -6.87
CA ASP A 137 -4.55 18.74 -6.52
C ASP A 137 -3.42 19.39 -7.34
N GLY A 138 -3.34 19.05 -8.64
CA GLY A 138 -2.32 19.59 -9.58
C GLY A 138 -0.95 18.90 -9.47
N ALA A 139 -0.76 17.98 -8.52
CA ALA A 139 0.45 17.18 -8.42
C ALA A 139 0.32 15.88 -9.23
N ARG A 140 1.30 15.64 -10.13
CA ARG A 140 1.37 14.40 -10.91
C ARG A 140 2.26 13.39 -10.22
N PHE A 141 1.82 12.14 -10.21
CA PHE A 141 2.57 11.04 -9.65
C PHE A 141 2.29 9.73 -10.38
N THR A 142 3.22 8.81 -10.25
CA THR A 142 3.18 7.50 -10.87
C THR A 142 2.76 6.46 -9.84
N MET A 143 1.83 5.58 -10.22
CA MET A 143 1.35 4.48 -9.39
C MET A 143 1.53 3.14 -10.09
N PRO A 144 1.58 2.01 -9.36
CA PRO A 144 1.45 0.69 -9.96
C PRO A 144 0.14 0.58 -10.76
N SER A 145 0.17 -0.14 -11.88
CA SER A 145 -1.06 -0.48 -12.59
C SER A 145 -2.00 -1.31 -11.70
N PRO A 146 -3.33 -1.33 -11.96
CA PRO A 146 -4.26 -2.20 -11.23
C PRO A 146 -3.82 -3.65 -11.19
N ARG A 147 -3.26 -4.14 -12.30
CA ARG A 147 -2.76 -5.50 -12.44
C ARG A 147 -1.57 -5.79 -11.52
N LEU A 148 -0.63 -4.86 -11.45
CA LEU A 148 0.51 -4.99 -10.55
C LEU A 148 0.09 -4.87 -9.08
N LEU A 149 -0.88 -4.00 -8.76
CA LEU A 149 -1.45 -3.93 -7.42
C LEU A 149 -2.10 -5.24 -6.98
N MET A 150 -2.84 -5.93 -7.88
CA MET A 150 -3.38 -7.25 -7.57
C MET A 150 -2.26 -8.25 -7.25
N GLU A 151 -1.18 -8.28 -8.04
CA GLU A 151 -0.02 -9.13 -7.78
C GLU A 151 0.65 -8.83 -6.42
N MET A 152 0.84 -7.54 -6.11
CA MET A 152 1.38 -7.11 -4.82
C MET A 152 0.49 -7.53 -3.65
N LYS A 153 -0.84 -7.40 -3.77
CA LYS A 153 -1.80 -7.83 -2.75
C LYS A 153 -1.80 -9.34 -2.56
N VAL A 154 -1.79 -10.12 -3.64
CA VAL A 154 -1.67 -11.59 -3.58
C VAL A 154 -0.38 -12.00 -2.89
N LYS A 155 0.73 -11.27 -3.14
CA LYS A 155 2.04 -11.53 -2.51
C LYS A 155 2.03 -11.21 -1.02
N SER A 156 1.47 -10.05 -0.62
CA SER A 156 1.55 -9.57 0.76
C SER A 156 0.53 -10.23 1.69
N PHE A 157 -0.64 -10.59 1.20
CA PHE A 157 -1.76 -11.11 2.00
C PHE A 157 -1.40 -12.30 2.91
N PRO A 158 -0.71 -13.37 2.44
CA PRO A 158 -0.37 -14.51 3.29
C PRO A 158 0.59 -14.18 4.44
N ASP A 159 1.34 -13.10 4.32
CA ASP A 159 2.34 -12.68 5.31
C ASP A 159 1.80 -11.65 6.31
N ARG A 160 0.52 -11.26 6.19
CA ARG A 160 -0.12 -10.32 7.11
C ARG A 160 -0.44 -11.00 8.44
N THR A 161 0.13 -10.45 9.53
CA THR A 161 -0.12 -10.90 10.91
C THR A 161 -1.19 -10.09 11.63
N GLN A 162 -1.57 -8.92 11.10
CA GLN A 162 -2.60 -8.05 11.66
C GLN A 162 -3.90 -8.27 10.90
N ASP A 163 -4.97 -8.66 11.60
CA ASP A 163 -6.26 -9.02 11.00
C ASP A 163 -6.88 -7.86 10.20
N ASP A 164 -6.82 -6.64 10.71
CA ASP A 164 -7.35 -5.45 10.02
C ASP A 164 -6.63 -5.18 8.68
N LYS A 165 -5.30 -5.32 8.65
CA LYS A 165 -4.52 -5.19 7.41
C LYS A 165 -4.77 -6.34 6.44
N ARG A 166 -4.96 -7.55 6.97
CA ARG A 166 -5.30 -8.72 6.18
C ARG A 166 -6.64 -8.53 5.47
N VAL A 167 -7.68 -8.17 6.23
CA VAL A 167 -9.02 -7.88 5.69
C VAL A 167 -8.97 -6.74 4.67
N LYS A 168 -8.21 -5.66 4.95
CA LYS A 168 -8.05 -4.53 4.02
C LYS A 168 -7.38 -4.97 2.71
N ASP A 169 -6.30 -5.76 2.75
CA ASP A 169 -5.62 -6.25 1.55
C ASP A 169 -6.55 -7.13 0.70
N LEU A 170 -7.35 -7.97 1.33
CA LEU A 170 -8.34 -8.80 0.65
C LEU A 170 -9.47 -7.97 0.04
N MET A 171 -9.96 -6.96 0.76
CA MET A 171 -10.95 -6.01 0.26
C MET A 171 -10.41 -5.22 -0.93
N ASP A 172 -9.17 -4.72 -0.86
CA ASP A 172 -8.52 -4.01 -1.96
C ASP A 172 -8.39 -4.89 -3.21
N LEU A 173 -8.04 -6.16 -3.03
CA LEU A 173 -7.95 -7.12 -4.15
C LEU A 173 -9.31 -7.35 -4.78
N CYS A 174 -10.35 -7.61 -3.98
CA CYS A 174 -11.73 -7.74 -4.49
C CYS A 174 -12.18 -6.49 -5.26
N ALA A 175 -11.90 -5.31 -4.71
CA ALA A 175 -12.24 -4.04 -5.34
C ALA A 175 -11.53 -3.85 -6.69
N LEU A 176 -10.24 -4.16 -6.76
CA LEU A 176 -9.46 -4.12 -8.01
C LEU A 176 -10.06 -5.05 -9.06
N VAL A 177 -10.43 -6.27 -8.71
CA VAL A 177 -11.07 -7.23 -9.61
C VAL A 177 -12.44 -6.74 -10.10
N LEU A 178 -13.25 -6.20 -9.19
CA LEU A 178 -14.65 -5.83 -9.49
C LEU A 178 -14.76 -4.50 -10.25
N TYR A 179 -13.89 -3.53 -9.96
CA TYR A 179 -14.11 -2.14 -10.38
C TYR A 179 -13.01 -1.55 -11.27
N SER A 180 -11.81 -2.18 -11.38
CA SER A 180 -10.75 -1.62 -12.22
C SER A 180 -10.94 -1.87 -13.73
N GLY A 181 -11.83 -2.78 -14.12
CA GLY A 181 -11.94 -3.24 -15.50
C GLY A 181 -10.73 -4.02 -16.03
N THR A 182 -9.80 -4.38 -15.13
CA THR A 182 -8.53 -5.02 -15.48
C THR A 182 -8.57 -6.51 -15.17
N THR A 183 -8.14 -7.34 -16.11
CA THR A 183 -7.99 -8.78 -15.89
C THR A 183 -6.85 -9.08 -14.91
N PRO A 184 -7.04 -9.98 -13.94
CA PRO A 184 -5.99 -10.41 -13.02
C PRO A 184 -4.71 -10.88 -13.73
N PRO A 185 -3.53 -10.73 -13.08
CA PRO A 185 -2.27 -11.16 -13.67
C PRO A 185 -2.21 -12.70 -13.79
N PRO A 186 -1.60 -13.25 -14.87
CA PRO A 186 -1.52 -14.69 -15.09
C PRO A 186 -0.40 -15.32 -14.23
N LEU A 187 -0.50 -15.25 -12.92
CA LEU A 187 0.52 -15.73 -11.97
C LEU A 187 0.77 -17.24 -12.10
N SER A 188 -0.25 -18.01 -12.46
CA SER A 188 -0.17 -19.48 -12.63
C SER A 188 0.81 -19.95 -13.71
N LYS A 189 1.30 -19.05 -14.59
CA LYS A 189 2.22 -19.42 -15.68
C LYS A 189 3.63 -19.80 -15.20
N THR A 190 4.03 -19.43 -14.01
CA THR A 190 5.38 -19.74 -13.48
C THR A 190 5.31 -20.63 -12.24
N ALA A 191 6.38 -21.38 -11.96
CA ALA A 191 6.46 -22.20 -10.75
C ALA A 191 6.43 -21.33 -9.46
N ALA A 192 7.05 -20.17 -9.48
CA ALA A 192 7.00 -19.21 -8.38
C ALA A 192 5.58 -18.67 -8.17
N GLY A 193 4.92 -18.27 -9.24
CA GLY A 193 3.53 -17.81 -9.20
C GLY A 193 2.56 -18.86 -8.70
N LYS A 194 2.71 -20.13 -9.13
CA LYS A 194 1.89 -21.25 -8.61
C LYS A 194 2.06 -21.45 -7.10
N ARG A 195 3.30 -21.34 -6.57
CA ARG A 195 3.53 -21.40 -5.12
C ARG A 195 2.89 -20.21 -4.39
N LEU A 196 3.00 -19.02 -4.96
CA LEU A 196 2.37 -17.82 -4.42
C LEU A 196 0.86 -17.95 -4.35
N LEU A 197 0.21 -18.37 -5.45
CA LEU A 197 -1.23 -18.58 -5.50
C LEU A 197 -1.71 -19.63 -4.50
N ARG A 198 -0.97 -20.73 -4.31
CA ARG A 198 -1.30 -21.73 -3.28
C ARG A 198 -1.30 -21.12 -1.88
N ARG A 199 -0.24 -20.39 -1.51
CA ARG A 199 -0.16 -19.70 -0.22
C ARG A 199 -1.31 -18.69 -0.03
N TYR A 200 -1.62 -17.95 -1.07
CA TYR A 200 -2.74 -17.01 -1.07
C TYR A 200 -4.09 -17.72 -0.87
N GLU A 201 -4.33 -18.82 -1.61
CA GLU A 201 -5.56 -19.62 -1.49
C GLU A 201 -5.73 -20.20 -0.08
N GLU A 202 -4.65 -20.77 0.49
CA GLU A 202 -4.64 -21.29 1.87
C GLU A 202 -5.01 -20.19 2.87
N ALA A 203 -4.35 -19.02 2.79
CA ALA A 203 -4.64 -17.89 3.66
C ALA A 203 -6.06 -17.34 3.47
N ALA A 204 -6.58 -17.31 2.23
CA ALA A 204 -7.93 -16.83 1.95
C ALA A 204 -9.02 -17.75 2.51
N LYS A 205 -8.77 -19.06 2.62
CA LYS A 205 -9.68 -20.02 3.25
C LYS A 205 -9.84 -19.81 4.77
N GLU A 206 -8.86 -19.20 5.42
CA GLU A 206 -8.91 -18.87 6.84
C GLU A 206 -9.76 -17.62 7.14
N THR A 207 -10.16 -16.86 6.12
CA THR A 207 -10.98 -15.66 6.28
C THR A 207 -12.38 -16.03 6.73
N LYS A 208 -12.81 -15.46 7.86
CA LYS A 208 -14.08 -15.76 8.52
C LYS A 208 -15.28 -15.22 7.76
N ASP A 209 -16.45 -15.79 8.00
CA ASP A 209 -17.70 -15.36 7.35
C ASP A 209 -18.06 -13.91 7.67
N GLU A 210 -17.80 -13.46 8.90
CA GLU A 210 -18.02 -12.07 9.31
C GLU A 210 -17.10 -11.09 8.57
N GLU A 211 -15.85 -11.47 8.33
CA GLU A 211 -14.89 -10.67 7.55
C GLU A 211 -15.36 -10.55 6.09
N TRP A 212 -15.82 -11.67 5.49
CA TRP A 212 -16.42 -11.65 4.14
C TRP A 212 -17.68 -10.81 4.07
N ALA A 213 -18.53 -10.85 5.10
CA ALA A 213 -19.72 -10.01 5.17
C ALA A 213 -19.33 -8.51 5.24
N GLY A 214 -18.32 -8.15 6.03
CA GLY A 214 -17.80 -6.79 6.12
C GLY A 214 -17.22 -6.28 4.79
N ILE A 215 -16.41 -7.09 4.13
CA ILE A 215 -15.86 -6.80 2.79
C ILE A 215 -17.00 -6.57 1.79
N ALA A 216 -17.96 -7.48 1.75
CA ALA A 216 -19.10 -7.43 0.84
C ALA A 216 -19.96 -6.18 1.06
N ALA A 217 -20.27 -5.85 2.31
CA ALA A 217 -21.02 -4.65 2.68
C ALA A 217 -20.28 -3.37 2.26
N THR A 218 -18.97 -3.32 2.46
CA THR A 218 -18.14 -2.19 2.03
C THR A 218 -18.15 -2.04 0.51
N LEU A 219 -18.01 -3.15 -0.21
CA LEU A 219 -17.95 -3.15 -1.67
C LEU A 219 -19.32 -3.06 -2.37
N GLY A 220 -20.43 -3.12 -1.64
CA GLY A 220 -21.77 -3.07 -2.22
C GLY A 220 -22.13 -4.34 -3.02
N VAL A 221 -21.58 -5.49 -2.64
CA VAL A 221 -21.81 -6.79 -3.29
C VAL A 221 -22.25 -7.84 -2.27
N THR A 222 -22.54 -9.07 -2.73
CA THR A 222 -22.80 -10.19 -1.82
C THR A 222 -21.48 -10.88 -1.39
N ALA A 223 -21.46 -11.50 -0.21
CA ALA A 223 -20.28 -12.23 0.26
C ALA A 223 -19.81 -13.32 -0.73
N PRO A 224 -20.70 -14.11 -1.37
CA PRO A 224 -20.27 -15.02 -2.44
C PRO A 224 -19.64 -14.32 -3.65
N ALA A 225 -20.08 -13.11 -4.00
CA ALA A 225 -19.48 -12.33 -5.09
C ALA A 225 -18.08 -11.83 -4.71
N ALA A 226 -17.90 -11.33 -3.49
CA ALA A 226 -16.58 -10.92 -2.98
C ALA A 226 -15.60 -12.12 -2.96
N ARG A 227 -16.03 -13.29 -2.48
CA ARG A 227 -15.22 -14.52 -2.50
C ARG A 227 -14.82 -14.92 -3.92
N ARG A 228 -15.76 -14.91 -4.87
CA ARG A 228 -15.45 -15.22 -6.28
C ARG A 228 -14.43 -14.21 -6.85
N ALA A 229 -14.57 -12.94 -6.55
CA ALA A 229 -13.61 -11.92 -6.99
C ALA A 229 -12.21 -12.20 -6.43
N ALA A 230 -12.09 -12.46 -5.12
CA ALA A 230 -10.81 -12.81 -4.50
C ALA A 230 -10.17 -14.06 -5.11
N LEU A 231 -10.97 -15.10 -5.42
CA LEU A 231 -10.47 -16.36 -5.97
C LEU A 231 -10.23 -16.31 -7.49
N SER A 232 -10.73 -15.30 -8.20
CA SER A 232 -10.53 -15.18 -9.66
C SER A 232 -9.10 -14.83 -10.07
N VAL A 233 -8.23 -14.52 -9.09
CA VAL A 233 -6.79 -14.29 -9.32
C VAL A 233 -5.97 -15.58 -9.34
N ILE A 234 -6.58 -16.72 -8.95
CA ILE A 234 -6.00 -18.06 -8.96
C ILE A 234 -6.23 -18.71 -10.33
#